data_9c1b65746924139b10dac9c5624b2c13
#
_entry.id   9c1b65746924139b10dac9c5624b2c13
#
_cell.length_a   1.000
_cell.length_b   1.000
_cell.length_c   1.000
_cell.angle_alpha   90.00
_cell.angle_beta   90.00
_cell.angle_gamma   90.00
#
_symmetry.space_group_name_H-M   'P 1'
#
loop_
_entity.id
_entity.type
_entity.pdbx_description
1 polymer ?
#
loop_
_entity_poly.entity_id
_entity_poly.type
_entity_poly.pdbx_seq_one_letter_code
_entity_poly.pdbx_strand_id
1 'polypeptide(L)'
;MSEEQIKKAEKRKKRQWEEVEEYRSLLEAPDRFDEGFTLRTIIGVLFISLIMTPGEMFLGLFTGGGIGAGAQWVTVILFLEVSKRSFTTLKRQEIYLLGYVATALVAREEGAFLDLLWRQYFVRSAEAEQFGIARLLPWWWAPSPDSEAIAERTFLHRDWLAPILLLVVGTIMGRIAWFTSGYMLFRLTSDREQLPFPTAPMSAL
;
A
#
# COMPACT_ATOMS: atom_id res chain seq x y z
N MET A 1 21.25 -10.96 -38.23
CA MET A 1 21.31 -9.61 -37.62
C MET A 1 22.47 -8.93 -38.27
N SER A 2 22.27 -7.78 -38.96
CA SER A 2 23.33 -7.13 -39.69
C SER A 2 24.32 -6.43 -38.73
N GLU A 3 25.58 -6.31 -39.11
CA GLU A 3 26.62 -5.63 -38.31
C GLU A 3 26.21 -4.21 -37.89
N GLU A 4 25.40 -3.56 -38.68
CA GLU A 4 24.84 -2.23 -38.41
C GLU A 4 23.83 -2.23 -37.26
N GLN A 5 23.05 -3.31 -37.14
CA GLN A 5 22.10 -3.49 -36.02
C GLN A 5 22.83 -3.77 -34.69
N ILE A 6 23.94 -4.50 -34.75
CA ILE A 6 24.79 -4.77 -33.57
C ILE A 6 25.44 -3.47 -33.09
N LYS A 7 26.06 -2.70 -33.97
CA LYS A 7 26.67 -1.39 -33.64
C LYS A 7 25.66 -0.39 -33.08
N LYS A 8 24.44 -0.40 -33.60
CA LYS A 8 23.34 0.47 -33.12
C LYS A 8 22.84 0.08 -31.73
N ALA A 9 22.82 -1.22 -31.45
CA ALA A 9 22.45 -1.75 -30.13
C ALA A 9 23.54 -1.45 -29.08
N GLU A 10 24.82 -1.61 -29.44
CA GLU A 10 25.93 -1.27 -28.54
C GLU A 10 26.00 0.24 -28.25
N LYS A 11 25.77 1.09 -29.25
CA LYS A 11 25.71 2.54 -29.05
C LYS A 11 24.53 2.97 -28.16
N ARG A 12 23.38 2.28 -28.27
CA ARG A 12 22.23 2.49 -27.36
C ARG A 12 22.57 2.07 -25.93
N LYS A 13 23.17 0.89 -25.75
CA LYS A 13 23.62 0.42 -24.44
C LYS A 13 24.59 1.39 -23.78
N LYS A 14 25.59 1.86 -24.55
CA LYS A 14 26.59 2.80 -24.04
C LYS A 14 25.98 4.12 -23.59
N ARG A 15 25.02 4.68 -24.35
CA ARG A 15 24.27 5.88 -23.95
C ARG A 15 23.44 5.65 -22.67
N GLN A 16 22.78 4.52 -22.56
CA GLN A 16 22.00 4.20 -21.36
C GLN A 16 22.89 4.10 -20.10
N TRP A 17 24.09 3.57 -20.23
CA TRP A 17 25.04 3.51 -19.13
C TRP A 17 25.60 4.88 -18.76
N GLU A 18 25.90 5.73 -19.74
CA GLU A 18 26.32 7.11 -19.51
C GLU A 18 25.24 7.93 -18.79
N GLU A 19 23.96 7.79 -19.19
CA GLU A 19 22.83 8.41 -18.51
C GLU A 19 22.66 7.90 -17.07
N VAL A 20 22.82 6.60 -16.84
CA VAL A 20 22.72 6.01 -15.48
C VAL A 20 23.87 6.47 -14.59
N GLU A 21 25.09 6.62 -15.11
CA GLU A 21 26.24 7.16 -14.39
C GLU A 21 26.05 8.65 -14.06
N GLU A 22 25.51 9.43 -14.99
CA GLU A 22 25.18 10.84 -14.78
C GLU A 22 24.15 11.00 -13.65
N TYR A 23 23.08 10.19 -13.65
CA TYR A 23 22.10 10.17 -12.55
C TYR A 23 22.71 9.69 -11.23
N ARG A 24 23.64 8.75 -11.27
CA ARG A 24 24.34 8.26 -10.09
C ARG A 24 25.25 9.30 -9.45
N SER A 25 25.83 10.19 -10.27
CA SER A 25 26.66 11.30 -9.79
C SER A 25 25.83 12.41 -9.14
N LEU A 26 24.54 12.53 -9.47
CA LEU A 26 23.63 13.50 -8.85
C LEU A 26 23.12 13.05 -7.46
N LEU A 27 23.19 11.75 -7.18
CA LEU A 27 22.83 11.16 -5.90
C LEU A 27 24.11 10.88 -5.12
N GLU A 28 24.48 11.75 -4.18
CA GLU A 28 25.50 11.43 -3.19
C GLU A 28 25.05 10.18 -2.41
N ALA A 29 25.79 9.09 -2.57
CA ALA A 29 25.53 7.90 -1.81
C ALA A 29 25.68 8.24 -0.31
N PRO A 30 24.68 7.94 0.54
CA PRO A 30 24.78 8.27 1.96
C PRO A 30 25.90 7.43 2.58
N ASP A 31 26.85 8.09 3.26
CA ASP A 31 27.99 7.47 3.94
C ASP A 31 27.56 6.58 5.12
N ARG A 32 26.32 6.74 5.60
CA ARG A 32 25.75 6.00 6.71
C ARG A 32 24.30 5.65 6.46
N PHE A 33 23.90 4.46 6.93
CA PHE A 33 22.49 4.10 7.02
C PHE A 33 21.83 4.96 8.11
N ASP A 34 20.95 5.86 7.70
CA ASP A 34 20.11 6.64 8.62
C ASP A 34 18.77 5.95 8.79
N GLU A 35 18.48 5.59 10.04
CA GLU A 35 17.24 4.94 10.41
C GLU A 35 16.07 5.93 10.31
N GLY A 36 15.07 5.58 9.46
CA GLY A 36 13.81 6.34 9.31
C GLY A 36 12.70 5.83 10.22
N PHE A 37 12.89 4.66 10.88
CA PHE A 37 11.88 4.04 11.72
C PHE A 37 12.06 4.47 13.17
N THR A 38 11.55 5.64 13.51
CA THR A 38 11.63 6.25 14.84
C THR A 38 10.26 6.22 15.53
N LEU A 39 10.22 6.46 16.84
CA LEU A 39 8.95 6.58 17.57
C LEU A 39 8.04 7.68 16.95
N ARG A 40 8.64 8.75 16.45
CA ARG A 40 7.92 9.84 15.75
C ARG A 40 7.23 9.32 14.48
N THR A 41 7.94 8.49 13.73
CA THR A 41 7.39 7.87 12.52
C THR A 41 6.23 6.93 12.86
N ILE A 42 6.35 6.15 13.93
CA ILE A 42 5.27 5.27 14.40
C ILE A 42 4.02 6.08 14.76
N ILE A 43 4.18 7.16 15.53
CA ILE A 43 3.06 8.06 15.88
C ILE A 43 2.47 8.68 14.61
N GLY A 44 3.32 9.12 13.68
CA GLY A 44 2.88 9.66 12.39
C GLY A 44 2.09 8.63 11.57
N VAL A 45 2.56 7.39 11.50
CA VAL A 45 1.85 6.28 10.82
C VAL A 45 0.49 6.02 11.45
N LEU A 46 0.39 5.97 12.79
CA LEU A 46 -0.88 5.79 13.48
C LEU A 46 -1.84 6.95 13.19
N PHE A 47 -1.34 8.18 13.21
CA PHE A 47 -2.14 9.36 12.89
C PHE A 47 -2.66 9.35 11.44
N ILE A 48 -1.79 9.05 10.47
CA ILE A 48 -2.18 8.90 9.07
C ILE A 48 -3.23 7.81 8.92
N SER A 49 -3.00 6.64 9.53
CA SER A 49 -3.92 5.51 9.44
C SER A 49 -5.29 5.84 10.01
N LEU A 50 -5.33 6.54 11.15
CA LEU A 50 -6.58 6.91 11.81
C LEU A 50 -7.43 7.90 10.99
N ILE A 51 -6.78 8.80 10.24
CA ILE A 51 -7.49 9.81 9.44
C ILE A 51 -7.76 9.30 8.03
N MET A 52 -6.73 8.73 7.38
CA MET A 52 -6.87 8.37 5.97
C MET A 52 -7.73 7.14 5.75
N THR A 53 -7.66 6.13 6.63
CA THR A 53 -8.45 4.91 6.43
C THR A 53 -9.97 5.18 6.45
N PRO A 54 -10.54 5.90 7.44
CA PRO A 54 -11.96 6.24 7.40
C PRO A 54 -12.32 7.16 6.22
N GLY A 55 -11.44 8.12 5.89
CA GLY A 55 -11.63 9.02 4.75
C GLY A 55 -11.68 8.28 3.42
N GLU A 56 -10.77 7.34 3.21
CA GLU A 56 -10.73 6.49 2.03
C GLU A 56 -11.94 5.57 1.94
N MET A 57 -12.33 4.95 3.06
CA MET A 57 -13.53 4.12 3.13
C MET A 57 -14.79 4.92 2.78
N PHE A 58 -14.92 6.13 3.34
CA PHE A 58 -16.04 7.02 3.04
C PHE A 58 -16.06 7.41 1.56
N LEU A 59 -14.92 7.80 1.02
CA LEU A 59 -14.82 8.21 -0.38
C LEU A 59 -15.12 7.03 -1.32
N GLY A 60 -14.57 5.85 -1.02
CA GLY A 60 -14.82 4.62 -1.79
C GLY A 60 -16.29 4.24 -1.82
N LEU A 61 -16.98 4.32 -0.68
CA LEU A 61 -18.42 4.05 -0.59
C LEU A 61 -19.28 5.09 -1.30
N PHE A 62 -18.85 6.36 -1.28
CA PHE A 62 -19.64 7.46 -1.84
C PHE A 62 -19.44 7.66 -3.34
N THR A 63 -18.21 7.55 -3.83
CA THR A 63 -17.85 7.85 -5.22
C THR A 63 -17.52 6.63 -6.06
N GLY A 64 -17.30 5.47 -5.42
CA GLY A 64 -16.76 4.27 -6.09
C GLY A 64 -15.28 4.39 -6.47
N GLY A 65 -14.58 5.42 -5.99
CA GLY A 65 -13.16 5.65 -6.27
C GLY A 65 -12.39 6.14 -5.04
N GLY A 66 -11.05 6.00 -5.06
CA GLY A 66 -10.17 6.41 -3.97
C GLY A 66 -9.43 7.72 -4.24
N ILE A 67 -8.72 8.22 -3.23
CA ILE A 67 -7.88 9.42 -3.32
C ILE A 67 -6.68 9.20 -4.26
N GLY A 68 -6.29 7.94 -4.47
CA GLY A 68 -5.22 7.56 -5.38
C GLY A 68 -3.84 8.14 -5.00
N ALA A 69 -3.01 8.41 -6.00
CA ALA A 69 -1.64 8.93 -5.81
C ALA A 69 -1.59 10.30 -5.13
N GLY A 70 -2.70 11.05 -5.12
CA GLY A 70 -2.79 12.34 -4.43
C GLY A 70 -2.57 12.24 -2.92
N ALA A 71 -2.92 11.11 -2.31
CA ALA A 71 -2.75 10.88 -0.88
C ALA A 71 -1.29 10.99 -0.43
N GLN A 72 -0.35 10.48 -1.23
CA GLN A 72 1.08 10.56 -0.94
C GLN A 72 1.54 12.01 -0.85
N TRP A 73 1.21 12.80 -1.87
CA TRP A 73 1.63 14.21 -1.94
C TRP A 73 1.01 15.05 -0.84
N VAL A 74 -0.29 14.88 -0.58
CA VAL A 74 -0.98 15.57 0.51
C VAL A 74 -0.35 15.23 1.86
N THR A 75 -0.01 13.95 2.09
CA THR A 75 0.64 13.50 3.32
C THR A 75 2.02 14.11 3.49
N VAL A 76 2.85 14.08 2.44
CA VAL A 76 4.19 14.68 2.47
C VAL A 76 4.11 16.18 2.78
N ILE A 77 3.23 16.92 2.08
CA ILE A 77 3.05 18.36 2.31
C ILE A 77 2.55 18.64 3.74
N LEU A 78 1.57 17.86 4.22
CA LEU A 78 1.03 18.01 5.57
C LEU A 78 2.11 17.80 6.62
N PHE A 79 2.89 16.74 6.52
CA PHE A 79 3.95 16.45 7.50
C PHE A 79 5.12 17.43 7.45
N LEU A 80 5.46 17.93 6.27
CA LEU A 80 6.43 19.03 6.14
C LEU A 80 5.93 20.29 6.83
N GLU A 81 4.66 20.63 6.66
CA GLU A 81 4.09 21.83 7.30
C GLU A 81 3.96 21.66 8.82
N VAL A 82 3.50 20.50 9.29
CA VAL A 82 3.46 20.16 10.72
C VAL A 82 4.85 20.19 11.34
N SER A 83 5.85 19.63 10.65
CA SER A 83 7.25 19.63 11.08
C SER A 83 7.79 21.07 11.25
N LYS A 84 7.50 21.96 10.31
CA LYS A 84 7.91 23.38 10.40
C LYS A 84 7.29 24.08 11.59
N ARG A 85 6.04 23.77 11.93
CA ARG A 85 5.31 24.43 13.04
C ARG A 85 5.61 23.84 14.43
N SER A 86 5.96 22.57 14.50
CA SER A 86 6.16 21.87 15.79
C SER A 86 7.60 21.93 16.34
N PHE A 87 8.46 22.76 15.78
CA PHE A 87 9.90 22.86 16.14
C PHE A 87 10.66 21.52 16.10
N THR A 88 10.08 20.50 15.47
CA THR A 88 10.65 19.17 15.38
C THR A 88 10.93 18.89 13.91
N THR A 89 12.21 18.98 13.52
CA THR A 89 12.60 18.65 12.15
C THR A 89 12.51 17.14 11.93
N LEU A 90 11.65 16.72 11.02
CA LEU A 90 11.62 15.35 10.55
C LEU A 90 12.79 15.11 9.58
N LYS A 91 13.43 13.96 9.69
CA LYS A 91 14.47 13.55 8.76
C LYS A 91 13.85 13.20 7.38
N ARG A 92 14.63 13.31 6.32
CA ARG A 92 14.20 12.90 4.96
C ARG A 92 13.63 11.49 4.93
N GLN A 93 14.32 10.56 5.60
CA GLN A 93 13.93 9.15 5.69
C GLN A 93 12.59 8.94 6.39
N GLU A 94 12.32 9.73 7.44
CA GLU A 94 11.03 9.69 8.16
C GLU A 94 9.88 10.19 7.26
N ILE A 95 10.09 11.28 6.53
CA ILE A 95 9.09 11.83 5.61
C ILE A 95 8.80 10.84 4.47
N TYR A 96 9.85 10.23 3.90
CA TYR A 96 9.71 9.22 2.85
C TYR A 96 8.91 8.02 3.33
N LEU A 97 9.21 7.52 4.53
CA LEU A 97 8.49 6.39 5.11
C LEU A 97 7.01 6.72 5.36
N LEU A 98 6.71 7.91 5.87
CA LEU A 98 5.33 8.37 6.08
C LEU A 98 4.56 8.49 4.76
N GLY A 99 5.18 9.04 3.71
CA GLY A 99 4.60 9.11 2.37
C GLY A 99 4.34 7.72 1.78
N TYR A 100 5.28 6.80 1.94
CA TYR A 100 5.14 5.42 1.47
C TYR A 100 4.00 4.67 2.20
N VAL A 101 3.91 4.84 3.52
CA VAL A 101 2.81 4.25 4.30
C VAL A 101 1.46 4.82 3.88
N ALA A 102 1.37 6.14 3.67
CA ALA A 102 0.14 6.76 3.19
C ALA A 102 -0.29 6.18 1.84
N THR A 103 0.65 6.04 0.90
CA THR A 103 0.38 5.40 -0.39
C THR A 103 -0.08 3.95 -0.23
N ALA A 104 0.58 3.19 0.65
CA ALA A 104 0.23 1.79 0.89
C ALA A 104 -1.15 1.61 1.55
N LEU A 105 -1.60 2.58 2.35
CA LEU A 105 -2.94 2.60 2.94
C LEU A 105 -4.03 2.84 1.89
N VAL A 106 -3.75 3.73 0.93
CA VAL A 106 -4.69 4.16 -0.10
C VAL A 106 -4.65 3.26 -1.35
N ALA A 107 -3.52 2.57 -1.60
CA ALA A 107 -3.36 1.66 -2.75
C ALA A 107 -4.27 0.42 -2.68
N ARG A 108 -4.94 0.17 -1.58
CA ARG A 108 -6.03 -0.79 -1.49
C ARG A 108 -7.34 -0.04 -1.80
N GLU A 109 -7.83 -0.25 -3.01
CA GLU A 109 -9.14 0.26 -3.47
C GLU A 109 -10.29 -0.17 -2.54
N GLU A 110 -10.06 -1.20 -1.75
CA GLU A 110 -10.99 -1.75 -0.77
C GLU A 110 -10.31 -1.75 0.61
N GLY A 111 -10.36 -0.74 1.40
CA GLY A 111 -9.74 -0.72 2.73
C GLY A 111 -9.90 -2.06 3.49
N ALA A 112 -8.89 -2.47 4.27
CA ALA A 112 -8.86 -3.80 4.92
C ALA A 112 -10.15 -4.16 5.70
N PHE A 113 -10.86 -3.14 6.19
CA PHE A 113 -12.14 -3.31 6.91
C PHE A 113 -13.37 -3.19 6.01
N LEU A 114 -13.23 -2.67 4.79
CA LEU A 114 -14.36 -2.50 3.88
C LEU A 114 -14.95 -3.85 3.45
N ASP A 115 -14.10 -4.86 3.31
CA ASP A 115 -14.52 -6.22 3.00
C ASP A 115 -15.47 -6.79 4.08
N LEU A 116 -15.19 -6.52 5.37
CA LEU A 116 -16.07 -6.93 6.46
C LEU A 116 -17.42 -6.18 6.45
N LEU A 117 -17.39 -4.89 6.12
CA LEU A 117 -18.61 -4.09 5.93
C LEU A 117 -19.46 -4.63 4.78
N TRP A 118 -18.84 -4.94 3.64
CA TRP A 118 -19.52 -5.55 2.50
C TRP A 118 -20.14 -6.90 2.86
N ARG A 119 -19.44 -7.75 3.59
CA ARG A 119 -19.96 -9.05 4.04
C ARG A 119 -21.17 -8.88 4.94
N GLN A 120 -21.12 -7.94 5.90
CA GLN A 120 -22.25 -7.62 6.77
C GLN A 120 -23.46 -7.09 5.99
N TYR A 121 -23.20 -6.22 5.00
CA TYR A 121 -24.24 -5.70 4.12
C TYR A 121 -24.84 -6.78 3.25
N PHE A 122 -24.01 -7.63 2.66
CA PHE A 122 -24.43 -8.72 1.80
C PHE A 122 -25.34 -9.72 2.53
N VAL A 123 -24.99 -10.12 3.75
CA VAL A 123 -25.79 -11.05 4.56
C VAL A 123 -27.21 -10.52 4.80
N ARG A 124 -27.37 -9.20 4.87
CA ARG A 124 -28.66 -8.52 5.10
C ARG A 124 -29.30 -7.98 3.82
N SER A 125 -28.72 -8.23 2.67
CA SER A 125 -29.29 -7.75 1.41
C SER A 125 -30.57 -8.49 1.07
N ALA A 126 -31.53 -7.76 0.48
CA ALA A 126 -32.79 -8.33 0.04
C ALA A 126 -32.57 -9.44 -1.01
N GLU A 127 -31.54 -9.30 -1.83
CA GLU A 127 -31.16 -10.27 -2.85
C GLU A 127 -30.64 -11.57 -2.21
N ALA A 128 -29.77 -11.47 -1.21
CA ALA A 128 -29.24 -12.64 -0.52
C ALA A 128 -30.32 -13.40 0.23
N GLU A 129 -31.32 -12.69 0.76
CA GLU A 129 -32.48 -13.28 1.44
C GLU A 129 -33.43 -13.93 0.42
N GLN A 130 -33.76 -13.23 -0.66
CA GLN A 130 -34.65 -13.72 -1.73
C GLN A 130 -34.15 -15.01 -2.37
N PHE A 131 -32.83 -15.11 -2.61
CA PHE A 131 -32.21 -16.32 -3.19
C PHE A 131 -31.81 -17.35 -2.14
N GLY A 132 -32.02 -17.11 -0.86
CA GLY A 132 -31.63 -17.99 0.24
C GLY A 132 -30.12 -18.16 0.43
N ILE A 133 -29.31 -17.32 -0.23
CA ILE A 133 -27.85 -17.43 -0.24
C ILE A 133 -27.28 -17.09 1.15
N ALA A 134 -27.89 -16.16 1.87
CA ALA A 134 -27.39 -15.70 3.15
C ALA A 134 -27.21 -16.85 4.19
N ARG A 135 -28.06 -17.88 4.14
CA ARG A 135 -27.98 -19.07 5.01
C ARG A 135 -27.00 -20.13 4.55
N LEU A 136 -26.57 -20.07 3.28
CA LEU A 136 -25.59 -20.98 2.70
C LEU A 136 -24.14 -20.50 2.89
N LEU A 137 -23.95 -19.27 3.37
CA LEU A 137 -22.63 -18.71 3.61
C LEU A 137 -21.92 -19.47 4.74
N PRO A 138 -20.64 -19.83 4.53
CA PRO A 138 -19.87 -20.51 5.55
C PRO A 138 -19.58 -19.56 6.74
N TRP A 139 -19.64 -20.08 7.95
CA TRP A 139 -19.42 -19.36 9.21
C TRP A 139 -18.07 -18.63 9.32
N TRP A 140 -17.08 -19.08 8.56
CA TRP A 140 -15.77 -18.45 8.51
C TRP A 140 -15.71 -17.26 7.54
N TRP A 141 -16.72 -17.09 6.69
CA TRP A 141 -16.80 -15.96 5.77
C TRP A 141 -17.59 -14.80 6.39
N ALA A 142 -18.74 -15.08 6.97
CA ALA A 142 -19.56 -14.11 7.70
C ALA A 142 -20.43 -14.82 8.75
N PRO A 143 -20.87 -14.11 9.79
CA PRO A 143 -21.87 -14.62 10.74
C PRO A 143 -23.19 -14.95 10.04
N SER A 144 -23.96 -15.89 10.63
CA SER A 144 -25.30 -16.22 10.17
C SER A 144 -26.23 -14.98 10.20
N PRO A 145 -27.20 -14.88 9.28
CA PRO A 145 -28.21 -13.80 9.30
C PRO A 145 -28.94 -13.65 10.64
N ASP A 146 -29.10 -14.76 11.35
CA ASP A 146 -29.80 -14.82 12.65
C ASP A 146 -28.90 -14.48 13.85
N SER A 147 -27.59 -14.18 13.61
CA SER A 147 -26.62 -13.84 14.65
C SER A 147 -26.89 -12.46 15.25
N GLU A 148 -26.73 -12.33 16.59
CA GLU A 148 -26.77 -11.05 17.29
C GLU A 148 -25.74 -10.04 16.72
N ALA A 149 -24.57 -10.52 16.28
CA ALA A 149 -23.57 -9.69 15.65
C ALA A 149 -24.08 -8.92 14.42
N ILE A 150 -24.94 -9.57 13.63
CA ILE A 150 -25.59 -8.98 12.46
C ILE A 150 -26.74 -8.06 12.88
N ALA A 151 -27.51 -8.45 13.90
CA ALA A 151 -28.62 -7.65 14.42
C ALA A 151 -28.15 -6.33 15.04
N GLU A 152 -27.12 -6.37 15.88
CA GLU A 152 -26.52 -5.22 16.56
C GLU A 152 -25.55 -4.42 15.69
N ARG A 153 -25.22 -4.92 14.51
CA ARG A 153 -24.26 -4.30 13.58
C ARG A 153 -22.88 -4.05 14.21
N THR A 154 -22.44 -4.97 15.06
CA THR A 154 -21.16 -4.88 15.75
C THR A 154 -20.17 -5.90 15.20
N PHE A 155 -18.91 -5.47 15.01
CA PHE A 155 -17.80 -6.36 14.66
C PHE A 155 -17.12 -6.94 15.91
N LEU A 156 -17.42 -6.40 17.09
CA LEU A 156 -16.87 -6.86 18.38
C LEU A 156 -17.70 -8.01 18.97
N HIS A 157 -18.04 -8.97 18.14
CA HIS A 157 -18.78 -10.16 18.54
C HIS A 157 -17.99 -11.43 18.20
N ARG A 158 -18.21 -12.49 18.98
CA ARG A 158 -17.50 -13.77 18.83
C ARG A 158 -17.65 -14.37 17.43
N ASP A 159 -18.78 -14.19 16.80
CA ASP A 159 -19.08 -14.75 15.48
C ASP A 159 -18.24 -14.10 14.36
N TRP A 160 -17.76 -12.87 14.58
CA TRP A 160 -16.82 -12.21 13.65
C TRP A 160 -15.38 -12.64 13.83
N LEU A 161 -15.06 -13.39 14.89
CA LEU A 161 -13.67 -13.75 15.20
C LEU A 161 -13.01 -14.55 14.07
N ALA A 162 -13.73 -15.53 13.50
CA ALA A 162 -13.18 -16.32 12.40
C ALA A 162 -13.01 -15.53 11.10
N PRO A 163 -14.00 -14.75 10.62
CA PRO A 163 -13.81 -13.87 9.46
C PRO A 163 -12.68 -12.86 9.62
N ILE A 164 -12.57 -12.23 10.80
CA ILE A 164 -11.51 -11.26 11.09
C ILE A 164 -10.15 -11.95 11.12
N LEU A 165 -10.03 -13.10 11.78
CA LEU A 165 -8.78 -13.84 11.87
C LEU A 165 -8.29 -14.28 10.48
N LEU A 166 -9.18 -14.80 9.64
CA LEU A 166 -8.86 -15.18 8.26
C LEU A 166 -8.45 -13.96 7.42
N LEU A 167 -9.09 -12.81 7.60
CA LEU A 167 -8.71 -11.57 6.92
C LEU A 167 -7.31 -11.13 7.35
N VAL A 168 -6.99 -11.17 8.65
CA VAL A 168 -5.67 -10.80 9.17
C VAL A 168 -4.61 -11.76 8.65
N VAL A 169 -4.83 -13.08 8.76
CA VAL A 169 -3.90 -14.10 8.27
C VAL A 169 -3.70 -13.96 6.76
N GLY A 170 -4.78 -13.83 6.00
CA GLY A 170 -4.73 -13.62 4.55
C GLY A 170 -3.95 -12.36 4.16
N THR A 171 -4.14 -11.28 4.92
CA THR A 171 -3.39 -10.02 4.73
C THR A 171 -1.90 -10.22 4.97
N ILE A 172 -1.52 -10.88 6.07
CA ILE A 172 -0.10 -11.16 6.38
C ILE A 172 0.52 -12.05 5.31
N MET A 173 -0.15 -13.14 4.94
CA MET A 173 0.33 -14.05 3.91
C MET A 173 0.47 -13.36 2.55
N GLY A 174 -0.50 -12.53 2.18
CA GLY A 174 -0.44 -11.72 0.97
C GLY A 174 0.74 -10.74 0.97
N ARG A 175 1.06 -10.13 2.10
CA ARG A 175 2.24 -9.25 2.24
C ARG A 175 3.56 -10.01 2.12
N ILE A 176 3.65 -11.19 2.72
CA ILE A 176 4.83 -12.06 2.60
C ILE A 176 5.01 -12.48 1.14
N ALA A 177 3.96 -12.95 0.48
CA ALA A 177 4.00 -13.34 -0.92
C ALA A 177 4.41 -12.18 -1.84
N TRP A 178 3.85 -10.99 -1.62
CA TRP A 178 4.18 -9.78 -2.39
C TRP A 178 5.65 -9.37 -2.20
N PHE A 179 6.14 -9.38 -0.95
CA PHE A 179 7.53 -9.07 -0.64
C PHE A 179 8.48 -10.07 -1.28
N THR A 180 8.18 -11.37 -1.17
CA THR A 180 9.01 -12.44 -1.76
C THR A 180 9.06 -12.32 -3.29
N SER A 181 7.91 -12.08 -3.92
CA SER A 181 7.83 -11.90 -5.38
C SER A 181 8.57 -10.64 -5.83
N GLY A 182 8.41 -9.54 -5.10
CA GLY A 182 9.13 -8.29 -5.38
C GLY A 182 10.65 -8.45 -5.25
N TYR A 183 11.10 -9.15 -4.21
CA TYR A 183 12.52 -9.44 -4.01
C TYR A 183 13.09 -10.34 -5.10
N MET A 184 12.36 -11.38 -5.51
CA MET A 184 12.77 -12.25 -6.62
C MET A 184 12.86 -11.47 -7.94
N LEU A 185 11.87 -10.64 -8.25
CA LEU A 185 11.87 -9.79 -9.43
C LEU A 185 13.04 -8.80 -9.40
N PHE A 186 13.28 -8.17 -8.27
CA PHE A 186 14.41 -7.26 -8.11
C PHE A 186 15.74 -7.97 -8.38
N ARG A 187 15.97 -9.15 -7.80
CA ARG A 187 17.18 -9.92 -8.04
C ARG A 187 17.33 -10.36 -9.50
N LEU A 188 16.24 -10.74 -10.13
CA LEU A 188 16.27 -11.14 -11.54
C LEU A 188 16.65 -9.95 -12.44
N THR A 189 15.98 -8.82 -12.24
CA THR A 189 16.16 -7.63 -13.08
C THR A 189 17.46 -6.90 -12.79
N SER A 190 17.88 -6.79 -11.52
CA SER A 190 19.10 -6.09 -11.12
C SER A 190 20.35 -6.95 -11.28
N ASP A 191 20.34 -8.19 -10.77
CA ASP A 191 21.56 -9.01 -10.67
C ASP A 191 21.85 -9.76 -11.98
N ARG A 192 20.79 -10.25 -12.66
CA ARG A 192 20.97 -11.05 -13.88
C ARG A 192 20.83 -10.23 -15.16
N GLU A 193 19.77 -9.47 -15.29
CA GLU A 193 19.48 -8.76 -16.53
C GLU A 193 20.05 -7.34 -16.56
N GLN A 194 20.47 -6.82 -15.39
CA GLN A 194 21.06 -5.47 -15.24
C GLN A 194 20.23 -4.40 -15.94
N LEU A 195 18.91 -4.48 -15.80
CA LEU A 195 18.00 -3.52 -16.43
C LEU A 195 18.12 -2.17 -15.75
N PRO A 196 18.19 -1.08 -16.52
CA PRO A 196 18.15 0.26 -15.95
C PRO A 196 16.75 0.54 -15.35
N PHE A 197 16.74 1.11 -14.14
CA PHE A 197 15.51 1.59 -13.49
C PHE A 197 15.43 3.13 -13.61
N PRO A 198 14.97 3.68 -14.74
CA PRO A 198 15.06 5.11 -15.02
C PRO A 198 14.19 5.96 -14.08
N THR A 199 13.15 5.35 -13.48
CA THR A 199 12.25 6.05 -12.56
C THR A 199 12.71 6.04 -11.10
N ALA A 200 13.65 5.17 -10.73
CA ALA A 200 14.14 5.09 -9.35
C ALA A 200 14.86 6.37 -8.89
N PRO A 201 15.72 7.03 -9.69
CA PRO A 201 16.31 8.30 -9.31
C PRO A 201 15.29 9.41 -9.13
N MET A 202 14.27 9.47 -10.00
CA MET A 202 13.23 10.51 -9.92
C MET A 202 12.34 10.36 -8.66
N SER A 203 12.14 9.15 -8.17
CA SER A 203 11.38 8.93 -6.93
C SER A 203 12.20 9.15 -5.66
N ALA A 204 13.54 9.24 -5.77
CA ALA A 204 14.46 9.48 -4.65
C ALA A 204 14.81 10.96 -4.45
N LEU A 205 14.55 11.81 -5.45
CA LEU A 205 14.70 13.27 -5.38
C LEU A 205 13.47 13.94 -4.77
#